data_95d3883f7e09547ea8a9b1bbac662d2d
#
_entry.id   95d3883f7e09547ea8a9b1bbac662d2d
#
_cell.length_a   1.000
_cell.length_b   1.000
_cell.length_c   1.000
_cell.angle_alpha   90.00
_cell.angle_beta   90.00
_cell.angle_gamma   90.00
#
_symmetry.space_group_name_H-M   'P 1'
#
loop_
_entity.id
_entity.type
_entity.pdbx_description
1 polymer ?
#
loop_
_entity_poly.entity_id
_entity_poly.type
_entity_poly.pdbx_seq_one_letter_code
_entity_poly.pdbx_strand_id
1 'polypeptide(L)'
;FVDVAYLVIYGELPTAEQRTKFEAGLAREAPLREGMVRFIQGFPRDAHPMAVLSSSLNALGAYYPHIASHSYRVGRGLPLNYPKPGLGYAENFLHLMFSAPYSEYTPTPEVASAINLFLLLHAEHEQNCSTSTVRMVASSGANLFASASAGVSALWGPLHGGANQAV
;
A
#
# COMPACT_ATOMS: atom_id res chain seq x y z
N PHE A 1 5.34 6.69 10.72
CA PHE A 1 4.48 5.59 10.21
C PHE A 1 5.04 4.21 10.54
N VAL A 2 6.31 3.93 10.22
CA VAL A 2 6.91 2.59 10.39
C VAL A 2 6.79 2.08 11.84
N ASP A 3 7.06 2.92 12.83
CA ASP A 3 6.94 2.57 14.25
C ASP A 3 5.50 2.24 14.64
N VAL A 4 4.53 2.98 14.09
CA VAL A 4 3.09 2.72 14.32
C VAL A 4 2.64 1.45 13.60
N ALA A 5 3.11 1.21 12.38
CA ALA A 5 2.84 -0.05 11.67
C ALA A 5 3.39 -1.25 12.46
N TYR A 6 4.60 -1.14 13.00
CA TYR A 6 5.18 -2.16 13.87
C TYR A 6 4.33 -2.37 15.14
N LEU A 7 3.95 -1.28 15.82
CA LEU A 7 3.11 -1.33 17.02
C LEU A 7 1.77 -2.03 16.76
N VAL A 8 1.10 -1.69 15.65
CA VAL A 8 -0.20 -2.32 15.30
C VAL A 8 -0.06 -3.81 15.00
N ILE A 9 1.07 -4.23 14.40
CA ILE A 9 1.31 -5.63 14.04
C ILE A 9 1.78 -6.46 15.24
N TYR A 10 2.68 -5.93 16.06
CA TYR A 10 3.37 -6.68 17.11
C TYR A 10 2.91 -6.34 18.52
N GLY A 11 2.11 -5.28 18.72
CA GLY A 11 1.57 -4.89 20.01
C GLY A 11 2.50 -4.04 20.89
N GLU A 12 3.72 -3.73 20.41
CA GLU A 12 4.72 -2.93 21.13
C GLU A 12 5.49 -2.01 20.18
N LEU A 13 6.04 -0.91 20.68
CA LEU A 13 6.92 -0.05 19.88
C LEU A 13 8.26 -0.74 19.61
N PRO A 14 8.82 -0.60 18.40
CA PRO A 14 10.08 -1.24 18.06
C PRO A 14 11.26 -0.60 18.81
N THR A 15 12.23 -1.40 19.22
CA THR A 15 13.57 -0.92 19.52
C THR A 15 14.25 -0.41 18.25
N ALA A 16 15.34 0.32 18.36
CA ALA A 16 16.09 0.81 17.19
C ALA A 16 16.54 -0.33 16.25
N GLU A 17 16.95 -1.46 16.82
CA GLU A 17 17.34 -2.64 16.04
C GLU A 17 16.14 -3.29 15.34
N GLN A 18 15.02 -3.48 16.03
CA GLN A 18 13.78 -4.03 15.47
C GLN A 18 13.24 -3.13 14.35
N ARG A 19 13.27 -1.81 14.55
CA ARG A 19 12.89 -0.83 13.52
C ARG A 19 13.76 -0.98 12.27
N THR A 20 15.08 -0.97 12.43
CA THR A 20 16.02 -1.13 11.29
C THR A 20 15.77 -2.43 10.53
N LYS A 21 15.56 -3.53 11.24
CA LYS A 21 15.26 -4.84 10.65
C LYS A 21 13.93 -4.86 9.93
N PHE A 22 12.92 -4.21 10.49
CA PHE A 22 11.59 -4.11 9.89
C PHE A 22 11.62 -3.27 8.61
N GLU A 23 12.26 -2.10 8.63
CA GLU A 23 12.47 -1.25 7.45
C GLU A 23 13.24 -1.97 6.33
N ALA A 24 14.32 -2.67 6.69
CA ALA A 24 15.08 -3.47 5.74
C ALA A 24 14.24 -4.62 5.14
N GLY A 25 13.37 -5.23 5.93
CA GLY A 25 12.41 -6.24 5.46
C GLY A 25 11.44 -5.66 4.44
N LEU A 26 10.82 -4.52 4.75
CA LEU A 26 9.92 -3.83 3.84
C LEU A 26 10.61 -3.46 2.52
N ALA A 27 11.83 -2.93 2.58
CA ALA A 27 12.60 -2.55 1.39
C ALA A 27 12.97 -3.77 0.53
N ARG A 28 13.34 -4.88 1.16
CA ARG A 28 13.69 -6.13 0.44
C ARG A 28 12.51 -6.74 -0.31
N GLU A 29 11.33 -6.71 0.30
CA GLU A 29 10.11 -7.28 -0.29
C GLU A 29 9.36 -6.30 -1.22
N ALA A 30 9.89 -5.08 -1.36
CA ALA A 30 9.29 -4.02 -2.15
C ALA A 30 9.18 -4.29 -3.67
N PRO A 31 10.17 -4.92 -4.36
CA PRO A 31 10.08 -5.15 -5.80
C PRO A 31 8.98 -6.16 -6.16
N LEU A 32 8.12 -5.78 -7.12
CA LEU A 32 7.13 -6.70 -7.66
C LEU A 32 7.77 -7.74 -8.58
N ARG A 33 7.31 -8.98 -8.48
CA ARG A 33 7.66 -10.03 -9.45
C ARG A 33 7.02 -9.72 -10.80
N GLU A 34 7.70 -10.11 -11.89
CA GLU A 34 7.26 -9.84 -13.26
C GLU A 34 5.81 -10.30 -13.54
N GLY A 35 5.41 -11.45 -13.00
CA GLY A 35 4.03 -11.95 -13.15
C GLY A 35 2.99 -11.00 -12.57
N MET A 36 3.29 -10.33 -11.44
CA MET A 36 2.41 -9.34 -10.85
C MET A 36 2.39 -8.03 -11.66
N VAL A 37 3.54 -7.65 -12.21
CA VAL A 37 3.64 -6.51 -13.13
C VAL A 37 2.72 -6.73 -14.34
N ARG A 38 2.79 -7.88 -14.98
CA ARG A 38 1.93 -8.25 -16.12
C ARG A 38 0.46 -8.30 -15.73
N PHE A 39 0.13 -8.82 -14.56
CA PHE A 39 -1.24 -8.84 -14.03
C PHE A 39 -1.81 -7.42 -13.92
N ILE A 40 -1.07 -6.49 -13.30
CA ILE A 40 -1.49 -5.11 -13.14
C ILE A 40 -1.61 -4.40 -14.51
N GLN A 41 -0.67 -4.64 -15.42
CA GLN A 41 -0.69 -4.08 -16.78
C GLN A 41 -1.85 -4.60 -17.65
N GLY A 42 -2.46 -5.73 -17.27
CA GLY A 42 -3.63 -6.29 -17.95
C GLY A 42 -4.94 -5.55 -17.69
N PHE A 43 -4.99 -4.65 -16.70
CA PHE A 43 -6.18 -3.85 -16.45
C PHE A 43 -6.36 -2.74 -17.49
N PRO A 44 -7.62 -2.41 -17.85
CA PRO A 44 -7.91 -1.23 -18.66
C PRO A 44 -7.35 0.05 -18.00
N ARG A 45 -6.95 1.04 -18.82
CA ARG A 45 -6.41 2.31 -18.32
C ARG A 45 -7.40 3.13 -17.51
N ASP A 46 -8.69 2.96 -17.79
CA ASP A 46 -9.83 3.58 -17.11
C ASP A 46 -10.37 2.74 -15.95
N ALA A 47 -9.73 1.61 -15.62
CA ALA A 47 -10.13 0.80 -14.48
C ALA A 47 -10.06 1.60 -13.18
N HIS A 48 -11.10 1.46 -12.35
CA HIS A 48 -11.15 2.14 -11.06
C HIS A 48 -9.98 1.69 -10.16
N PRO A 49 -9.20 2.61 -9.56
CA PRO A 49 -7.99 2.25 -8.78
C PRO A 49 -8.27 1.27 -7.64
N MET A 50 -9.43 1.38 -6.97
CA MET A 50 -9.81 0.46 -5.89
C MET A 50 -10.08 -0.96 -6.40
N ALA A 51 -10.63 -1.12 -7.61
CA ALA A 51 -10.80 -2.44 -8.24
C ALA A 51 -9.44 -3.07 -8.55
N VAL A 52 -8.51 -2.30 -9.12
CA VAL A 52 -7.14 -2.75 -9.39
C VAL A 52 -6.45 -3.13 -8.08
N LEU A 53 -6.55 -2.30 -7.03
CA LEU A 53 -5.95 -2.54 -5.73
C LEU A 53 -6.49 -3.82 -5.07
N SER A 54 -7.82 -3.99 -4.99
CA SER A 54 -8.46 -5.16 -4.38
C SER A 54 -8.10 -6.45 -5.13
N SER A 55 -8.20 -6.44 -6.47
CA SER A 55 -7.84 -7.59 -7.30
C SER A 55 -6.36 -7.95 -7.18
N SER A 56 -5.49 -6.93 -7.14
CA SER A 56 -4.05 -7.13 -6.99
C SER A 56 -3.68 -7.68 -5.62
N LEU A 57 -4.32 -7.20 -4.54
CA LEU A 57 -4.14 -7.77 -3.20
C LEU A 57 -4.56 -9.25 -3.15
N ASN A 58 -5.68 -9.60 -3.79
CA ASN A 58 -6.10 -10.99 -3.84
C ASN A 58 -5.11 -11.86 -4.65
N ALA A 59 -4.62 -11.36 -5.78
CA ALA A 59 -3.58 -12.01 -6.57
C ALA A 59 -2.25 -12.13 -5.81
N LEU A 60 -1.98 -11.25 -4.85
CA LEU A 60 -0.82 -11.30 -3.97
C LEU A 60 -0.84 -12.44 -2.96
N GLY A 61 -1.95 -13.12 -2.76
CA GLY A 61 -1.94 -14.46 -2.16
C GLY A 61 -0.94 -15.40 -2.84
N ALA A 62 -0.55 -15.05 -4.08
CA ALA A 62 0.50 -15.70 -4.87
C ALA A 62 1.78 -14.82 -5.03
N TYR A 63 1.76 -13.49 -4.75
CA TYR A 63 2.86 -12.52 -5.02
C TYR A 63 2.84 -11.34 -4.02
N TYR A 64 3.91 -10.59 -3.81
CA TYR A 64 4.14 -9.59 -2.72
C TYR A 64 3.77 -8.10 -2.99
N PRO A 65 3.86 -7.18 -1.97
CA PRO A 65 3.19 -5.88 -1.91
C PRO A 65 3.99 -4.69 -2.49
N HIS A 66 3.35 -3.82 -3.23
CA HIS A 66 3.53 -2.39 -3.52
C HIS A 66 2.53 -1.95 -4.60
N ILE A 67 1.28 -2.25 -4.36
CA ILE A 67 0.25 -2.21 -5.39
C ILE A 67 -0.31 -0.80 -5.59
N ALA A 68 -0.40 0.02 -4.53
CA ALA A 68 -1.06 1.32 -4.62
C ALA A 68 -0.34 2.28 -5.59
N SER A 69 0.99 2.42 -5.47
CA SER A 69 1.78 3.26 -6.38
C SER A 69 1.79 2.73 -7.80
N HIS A 70 1.82 1.41 -7.97
CA HIS A 70 1.78 0.78 -9.28
C HIS A 70 0.41 0.91 -9.95
N SER A 71 -0.68 0.79 -9.19
CA SER A 71 -2.05 1.03 -9.70
C SER A 71 -2.23 2.45 -10.22
N TYR A 72 -1.72 3.45 -9.49
CA TYR A 72 -1.70 4.84 -9.93
C TYR A 72 -0.95 5.01 -11.26
N ARG A 73 0.24 4.41 -11.40
CA ARG A 73 1.07 4.53 -12.61
C ARG A 73 0.42 3.89 -13.83
N VAL A 74 -0.18 2.71 -13.68
CA VAL A 74 -0.90 2.02 -14.76
C VAL A 74 -2.06 2.88 -15.26
N GLY A 75 -2.87 3.45 -14.38
CA GLY A 75 -3.96 4.37 -14.74
C GLY A 75 -3.49 5.64 -15.49
N ARG A 76 -2.21 6.01 -15.34
CA ARG A 76 -1.58 7.13 -16.06
C ARG A 76 -0.80 6.71 -17.31
N GLY A 77 -0.75 5.41 -17.63
CA GLY A 77 0.06 4.88 -18.73
C GLY A 77 1.57 5.05 -18.53
N LEU A 78 2.03 5.17 -17.28
CA LEU A 78 3.44 5.32 -16.93
C LEU A 78 4.09 3.95 -16.68
N PRO A 79 5.38 3.78 -17.02
CA PRO A 79 6.10 2.56 -16.69
C PRO A 79 6.22 2.40 -15.17
N LEU A 80 6.29 1.17 -14.69
CA LEU A 80 6.47 0.89 -13.27
C LEU A 80 7.86 1.34 -12.81
N ASN A 81 7.94 1.87 -11.58
CA ASN A 81 9.19 2.21 -10.91
C ASN A 81 9.54 1.16 -9.87
N TYR A 82 10.81 1.14 -9.50
CA TYR A 82 11.32 0.29 -8.43
C TYR A 82 11.73 1.13 -7.21
N PRO A 83 11.63 0.55 -5.99
CA PRO A 83 12.08 1.24 -4.79
C PRO A 83 13.55 1.64 -4.89
N LYS A 84 13.86 2.82 -4.38
CA LYS A 84 15.22 3.36 -4.35
C LYS A 84 15.85 3.07 -2.99
N PRO A 85 16.99 2.38 -2.93
CA PRO A 85 17.70 2.18 -1.66
C PRO A 85 18.07 3.50 -0.99
N GLY A 86 17.95 3.56 0.33
CA GLY A 86 18.29 4.74 1.12
C GLY A 86 17.17 5.76 1.31
N LEU A 87 16.04 5.64 0.59
CA LEU A 87 14.85 6.44 0.86
C LEU A 87 14.01 5.82 1.98
N GLY A 88 13.41 6.67 2.82
CA GLY A 88 12.41 6.26 3.79
C GLY A 88 11.11 5.77 3.14
N TYR A 89 10.21 5.18 3.93
CA TYR A 89 8.97 4.58 3.41
C TYR A 89 8.09 5.59 2.63
N ALA A 90 7.82 6.77 3.22
CA ALA A 90 7.01 7.81 2.59
C ALA A 90 7.69 8.40 1.35
N GLU A 91 9.01 8.59 1.39
CA GLU A 91 9.80 9.06 0.25
C GLU A 91 9.79 8.06 -0.89
N ASN A 92 9.96 6.77 -0.62
CA ASN A 92 9.87 5.72 -1.61
C ASN A 92 8.46 5.59 -2.20
N PHE A 93 7.42 5.73 -1.39
CA PHE A 93 6.05 5.77 -1.89
C PHE A 93 5.85 6.89 -2.92
N LEU A 94 6.30 8.11 -2.60
CA LEU A 94 6.23 9.27 -3.48
C LEU A 94 7.10 9.08 -4.75
N HIS A 95 8.33 8.58 -4.58
CA HIS A 95 9.21 8.25 -5.70
C HIS A 95 8.55 7.24 -6.65
N LEU A 96 7.98 6.16 -6.10
CA LEU A 96 7.30 5.14 -6.89
C LEU A 96 6.10 5.68 -7.67
N MET A 97 5.35 6.64 -7.09
CA MET A 97 4.20 7.25 -7.77
C MET A 97 4.59 8.24 -8.86
N PHE A 98 5.49 9.16 -8.57
CA PHE A 98 5.64 10.39 -9.34
C PHE A 98 6.89 10.47 -10.21
N SER A 99 7.93 9.66 -9.97
CA SER A 99 9.12 9.66 -10.84
C SER A 99 8.78 9.16 -12.24
N ALA A 100 9.27 9.87 -13.25
CA ALA A 100 9.15 9.50 -14.66
C ALA A 100 10.52 9.10 -15.23
N PRO A 101 10.60 8.37 -16.36
CA PRO A 101 11.87 7.87 -16.91
C PRO A 101 12.93 8.95 -17.16
N TYR A 102 12.51 10.20 -17.43
CA TYR A 102 13.41 11.33 -17.71
C TYR A 102 13.30 12.46 -16.68
N SER A 103 12.52 12.25 -15.60
CA SER A 103 12.30 13.24 -14.54
C SER A 103 12.11 12.52 -13.23
N GLU A 104 13.20 12.31 -12.51
CA GLU A 104 13.15 11.73 -11.19
C GLU A 104 12.47 12.71 -10.22
N TYR A 105 11.43 12.23 -9.54
CA TYR A 105 10.77 13.01 -8.49
C TYR A 105 11.50 12.81 -7.16
N THR A 106 11.98 13.91 -6.61
CA THR A 106 12.55 13.95 -5.26
C THR A 106 11.62 14.76 -4.38
N PRO A 107 10.92 14.13 -3.41
CA PRO A 107 10.04 14.85 -2.50
C PRO A 107 10.85 15.80 -1.60
N THR A 108 10.26 16.96 -1.29
CA THR A 108 10.83 17.80 -0.23
C THR A 108 10.60 17.17 1.14
N PRO A 109 11.40 17.49 2.17
CA PRO A 109 11.22 16.98 3.52
C PRO A 109 9.81 17.23 4.07
N GLU A 110 9.20 18.39 3.74
CA GLU A 110 7.85 18.74 4.17
C GLU A 110 6.80 17.82 3.56
N VAL A 111 6.91 17.54 2.25
CA VAL A 111 5.99 16.63 1.54
C VAL A 111 6.14 15.19 2.06
N ALA A 112 7.37 14.72 2.25
CA ALA A 112 7.62 13.40 2.82
C ALA A 112 7.07 13.29 4.25
N SER A 113 7.24 14.33 5.07
CA SER A 113 6.70 14.40 6.43
C SER A 113 5.18 14.42 6.45
N ALA A 114 4.54 15.18 5.55
CA ALA A 114 3.08 15.23 5.42
C ALA A 114 2.50 13.86 5.06
N ILE A 115 3.09 13.16 4.09
CA ILE A 115 2.64 11.81 3.72
C ILE A 115 2.89 10.81 4.86
N ASN A 116 4.02 10.91 5.56
CA ASN A 116 4.28 10.07 6.71
C ASN A 116 3.25 10.27 7.83
N LEU A 117 2.87 11.52 8.11
CA LEU A 117 1.81 11.85 9.07
C LEU A 117 0.44 11.35 8.61
N PHE A 118 0.12 11.54 7.32
CA PHE A 118 -1.12 11.03 6.73
C PHE A 118 -1.25 9.52 6.92
N LEU A 119 -0.22 8.76 6.56
CA LEU A 119 -0.19 7.31 6.73
C LEU A 119 -0.28 6.89 8.21
N LEU A 120 0.34 7.67 9.11
CA LEU A 120 0.27 7.43 10.55
C LEU A 120 -1.16 7.61 11.08
N LEU A 121 -1.83 8.70 10.69
CA LEU A 121 -3.21 8.99 11.11
C LEU A 121 -4.23 7.98 10.56
N HIS A 122 -3.91 7.32 9.45
CA HIS A 122 -4.76 6.29 8.82
C HIS A 122 -4.39 4.85 9.22
N ALA A 123 -3.40 4.65 10.09
CA ALA A 123 -2.95 3.31 10.46
C ALA A 123 -3.99 2.55 11.30
N GLU A 124 -4.85 3.27 12.03
CA GLU A 124 -5.87 2.67 12.90
C GLU A 124 -7.07 3.62 13.03
N HIS A 125 -8.29 3.08 12.89
CA HIS A 125 -9.57 3.80 13.00
C HIS A 125 -10.61 3.01 13.82
N GLU A 126 -10.17 2.18 14.75
CA GLU A 126 -11.03 1.30 15.54
C GLU A 126 -11.81 0.29 14.67
N GLN A 127 -12.98 -0.15 15.19
CA GLN A 127 -13.83 -1.15 14.55
C GLN A 127 -14.72 -0.49 13.46
N ASN A 128 -14.15 -0.25 12.29
CA ASN A 128 -14.88 0.23 11.11
C ASN A 128 -15.32 -0.93 10.20
N CYS A 129 -16.00 -0.61 9.10
CA CYS A 129 -16.52 -1.60 8.15
C CYS A 129 -15.41 -2.48 7.57
N SER A 130 -14.26 -1.91 7.17
CA SER A 130 -13.12 -2.67 6.64
C SER A 130 -12.52 -3.60 7.70
N THR A 131 -12.32 -3.12 8.92
CA THR A 131 -11.81 -3.92 10.03
C THR A 131 -12.73 -5.10 10.33
N SER A 132 -14.04 -4.86 10.39
CA SER A 132 -15.05 -5.91 10.59
C SER A 132 -15.02 -6.95 9.46
N THR A 133 -14.92 -6.49 8.22
CA THR A 133 -14.86 -7.34 7.03
C THR A 133 -13.60 -8.22 7.02
N VAL A 134 -12.42 -7.62 7.28
CA VAL A 134 -11.16 -8.37 7.39
C VAL A 134 -11.25 -9.44 8.45
N ARG A 135 -11.73 -9.11 9.65
CA ARG A 135 -11.88 -10.06 10.76
C ARG A 135 -12.86 -11.18 10.44
N MET A 136 -13.99 -10.86 9.80
CA MET A 136 -14.99 -11.84 9.40
C MET A 136 -14.40 -12.83 8.38
N VAL A 137 -13.77 -12.35 7.32
CA VAL A 137 -13.14 -13.19 6.30
C VAL A 137 -11.99 -14.01 6.90
N ALA A 138 -11.13 -13.40 7.71
CA ALA A 138 -10.04 -14.10 8.38
C ALA A 138 -10.51 -15.23 9.31
N SER A 139 -11.68 -15.08 9.96
CA SER A 139 -12.25 -16.09 10.85
C SER A 139 -12.61 -17.41 10.13
N SER A 140 -12.75 -17.38 8.80
CA SER A 140 -12.94 -18.59 7.99
C SER A 140 -11.64 -19.37 7.69
N GLY A 141 -10.49 -18.87 8.16
CA GLY A 141 -9.17 -19.42 7.80
C GLY A 141 -8.62 -18.94 6.46
N ALA A 142 -9.26 -17.94 5.83
CA ALA A 142 -8.74 -17.31 4.62
C ALA A 142 -7.37 -16.68 4.88
N ASN A 143 -6.50 -16.70 3.85
CA ASN A 143 -5.17 -16.10 3.98
C ASN A 143 -5.23 -14.57 4.14
N LEU A 144 -4.12 -14.00 4.63
CA LEU A 144 -4.00 -12.57 4.90
C LEU A 144 -4.37 -11.68 3.69
N PHE A 145 -3.94 -12.07 2.50
CA PHE A 145 -4.17 -11.26 1.29
C PHE A 145 -5.64 -11.25 0.86
N ALA A 146 -6.32 -12.40 0.93
CA ALA A 146 -7.76 -12.48 0.67
C ALA A 146 -8.56 -11.66 1.70
N SER A 147 -8.18 -11.73 2.97
CA SER A 147 -8.80 -10.95 4.04
C SER A 147 -8.59 -9.45 3.84
N ALA A 148 -7.37 -9.02 3.52
CA ALA A 148 -7.06 -7.62 3.24
C ALA A 148 -7.77 -7.12 1.97
N SER A 149 -7.85 -7.93 0.91
CA SER A 149 -8.60 -7.60 -0.31
C SER A 149 -10.09 -7.35 -0.02
N ALA A 150 -10.69 -8.17 0.83
CA ALA A 150 -12.08 -7.97 1.27
C ALA A 150 -12.25 -6.64 2.03
N GLY A 151 -11.29 -6.28 2.89
CA GLY A 151 -11.25 -4.98 3.56
C GLY A 151 -11.16 -3.81 2.59
N VAL A 152 -10.32 -3.91 1.56
CA VAL A 152 -10.23 -2.90 0.49
C VAL A 152 -11.53 -2.80 -0.31
N SER A 153 -12.18 -3.92 -0.59
CA SER A 153 -13.50 -3.94 -1.24
C SER A 153 -14.57 -3.24 -0.39
N ALA A 154 -14.55 -3.45 0.92
CA ALA A 154 -15.44 -2.72 1.85
C ALA A 154 -15.10 -1.22 1.88
N LEU A 155 -13.81 -0.86 1.85
CA LEU A 155 -13.36 0.53 1.81
C LEU A 155 -13.82 1.26 0.55
N TRP A 156 -13.96 0.56 -0.56
CA TRP A 156 -14.46 1.15 -1.82
C TRP A 156 -15.91 1.62 -1.76
N GLY A 157 -16.68 1.18 -0.77
CA GLY A 157 -18.08 1.59 -0.61
C GLY A 157 -18.25 3.11 -0.40
N PRO A 158 -19.27 3.75 -1.02
CA PRO A 158 -19.49 5.20 -0.93
C PRO A 158 -19.79 5.67 0.51
N LEU A 159 -20.32 4.79 1.36
CA LEU A 159 -20.64 5.08 2.76
C LEU A 159 -19.44 4.84 3.71
N HIS A 160 -18.29 4.43 3.18
CA HIS A 160 -17.07 4.19 3.95
C HIS A 160 -15.91 5.00 3.38
N GLY A 161 -15.09 4.45 2.49
CA GLY A 161 -13.98 5.19 1.89
C GLY A 161 -14.41 6.30 0.94
N GLY A 162 -15.61 6.24 0.37
CA GLY A 162 -16.14 7.31 -0.46
C GLY A 162 -16.27 8.66 0.26
N ALA A 163 -16.53 8.67 1.56
CA ALA A 163 -16.50 9.88 2.37
C ALA A 163 -15.08 10.48 2.46
N ASN A 164 -14.07 9.62 2.57
CA ASN A 164 -12.66 10.02 2.63
C ASN A 164 -12.15 10.54 1.27
N GLN A 165 -12.72 10.04 0.17
CA GLN A 165 -12.41 10.51 -1.19
C GLN A 165 -13.00 11.89 -1.48
N ALA A 166 -14.09 12.26 -0.80
CA ALA A 166 -14.81 13.53 -1.03
C ALA A 166 -14.16 14.72 -0.29
N VAL A 167 -13.25 14.48 0.64
CA VAL A 167 -12.48 15.49 1.39
C VAL A 167 -11.17 15.80 0.67
#